data_65fcb0a5eaa0b183636dbfd4b364b9ea
#
_entry.id   65fcb0a5eaa0b183636dbfd4b364b9ea
#
_cell.length_a   1.000
_cell.length_b   1.000
_cell.length_c   1.000
_cell.angle_alpha   90.00
_cell.angle_beta   90.00
_cell.angle_gamma   90.00
#
_symmetry.space_group_name_H-M   'P 1'
#
loop_
_entity.id
_entity.type
_entity.pdbx_description
1 polymer ?
#
loop_
_entity_poly.entity_id
_entity_poly.type
_entity_poly.pdbx_seq_one_letter_code
_entity_poly.pdbx_strand_id
1 'polypeptide(L)'
;ADRMLPNYSMGEEIMNTVTHIVGGAMGVSALSLCVTFAALHNNIYGVVCSAIYGFCMIALYSVSSVYHGLKPGMGKKVMQVIDHCTIYFLICGTYTVIALSAIRPVYPKLGWWLSVFEWAMAVVATVLTAIDLRAYRVLSMICYIGMGWAIIFFAKQALQALTFPGFLLLLLGGIAYTVGSVLYGLGKRRKWMHSVFHIFVDLGALL
;
A
#
# COMPACT_ATOMS: atom_id res chain seq x y z
N ALA A 1 -16.79 -16.72 14.16
CA ALA A 1 -15.68 -17.61 13.83
C ALA A 1 -14.48 -17.23 14.68
N ASP A 2 -13.89 -18.21 15.34
CA ASP A 2 -12.73 -17.97 16.21
C ASP A 2 -11.50 -17.64 15.33
N ARG A 3 -11.21 -16.35 15.20
CA ARG A 3 -10.07 -15.86 14.41
C ARG A 3 -8.80 -16.12 15.19
N MET A 4 -7.99 -17.06 14.73
CA MET A 4 -6.67 -17.32 15.30
C MET A 4 -5.69 -16.25 14.81
N LEU A 5 -5.05 -15.56 15.76
CA LEU A 5 -3.94 -14.66 15.49
C LEU A 5 -2.70 -15.46 15.04
N PRO A 6 -1.83 -14.91 14.18
CA PRO A 6 -0.52 -15.47 13.93
C PRO A 6 0.30 -15.55 15.22
N ASN A 7 1.11 -16.58 15.34
CA ASN A 7 1.97 -16.77 16.52
C ASN A 7 3.37 -16.18 16.25
N TYR A 8 3.49 -14.87 16.45
CA TYR A 8 4.78 -14.18 16.37
C TYR A 8 5.46 -14.16 17.73
N SER A 9 6.79 -14.26 17.75
CA SER A 9 7.59 -14.03 18.94
C SER A 9 7.56 -12.54 19.33
N MET A 10 7.87 -12.24 20.59
CA MET A 10 7.98 -10.84 21.04
C MET A 10 8.95 -10.01 20.17
N GLY A 11 10.08 -10.59 19.78
CA GLY A 11 11.06 -9.91 18.90
C GLY A 11 10.49 -9.61 17.52
N GLU A 12 9.71 -10.52 16.92
CA GLU A 12 9.03 -10.29 15.65
C GLU A 12 7.99 -9.18 15.76
N GLU A 13 7.17 -9.18 16.82
CA GLU A 13 6.17 -8.11 17.04
C GLU A 13 6.83 -6.75 17.22
N ILE A 14 7.93 -6.67 17.98
CA ILE A 14 8.72 -5.44 18.13
C ILE A 14 9.27 -4.98 16.77
N MET A 15 9.89 -5.87 16.01
CA MET A 15 10.44 -5.54 14.70
C MET A 15 9.36 -5.06 13.73
N ASN A 16 8.22 -5.76 13.68
CA ASN A 16 7.08 -5.39 12.85
C ASN A 16 6.53 -4.01 13.25
N THR A 17 6.43 -3.71 14.55
CA THR A 17 6.02 -2.40 15.05
C THR A 17 7.01 -1.31 14.65
N VAL A 18 8.31 -1.53 14.88
CA VAL A 18 9.36 -0.51 14.64
C VAL A 18 9.51 -0.21 13.15
N THR A 19 9.52 -1.22 12.28
CA THR A 19 9.61 -1.00 10.83
C THR A 19 8.47 -0.10 10.34
N HIS A 20 7.25 -0.35 10.77
CA HIS A 20 6.12 0.47 10.35
C HIS A 20 6.00 1.81 11.09
N ILE A 21 6.62 2.00 12.26
CA ILE A 21 6.82 3.35 12.82
C ILE A 21 7.74 4.16 11.89
N VAL A 22 8.83 3.57 11.41
CA VAL A 22 9.73 4.20 10.43
C VAL A 22 8.97 4.51 9.14
N GLY A 23 8.19 3.56 8.61
CA GLY A 23 7.31 3.77 7.46
C GLY A 23 6.32 4.92 7.66
N GLY A 24 5.75 5.06 8.87
CA GLY A 24 4.89 6.20 9.25
C GLY A 24 5.61 7.55 9.17
N ALA A 25 6.85 7.62 9.66
CA ALA A 25 7.68 8.83 9.54
C ALA A 25 8.00 9.15 8.07
N MET A 26 8.26 8.13 7.25
CA MET A 26 8.40 8.29 5.79
C MET A 26 7.11 8.85 5.18
N GLY A 27 5.94 8.36 5.61
CA GLY A 27 4.64 8.84 5.15
C GLY A 27 4.40 10.32 5.46
N VAL A 28 4.77 10.78 6.66
CA VAL A 28 4.70 12.21 7.02
C VAL A 28 5.64 13.04 6.15
N SER A 29 6.86 12.55 5.91
CA SER A 29 7.83 13.22 5.03
C SER A 29 7.34 13.29 3.59
N ALA A 30 6.82 12.18 3.05
CA ALA A 30 6.25 12.11 1.70
C ALA A 30 5.06 13.07 1.55
N LEU A 31 4.12 13.08 2.50
CA LEU A 31 2.99 14.01 2.53
C LEU A 31 3.48 15.45 2.47
N SER A 32 4.38 15.83 3.35
CA SER A 32 4.87 17.21 3.47
C SER A 32 5.61 17.66 2.21
N LEU A 33 6.52 16.84 1.71
CA LEU A 33 7.32 17.15 0.52
C LEU A 33 6.46 17.22 -0.75
N CYS A 34 5.67 16.17 -1.01
CA CYS A 34 4.88 16.10 -2.24
C CYS A 34 3.83 17.20 -2.32
N VAL A 35 3.13 17.48 -1.21
CA VAL A 35 2.14 18.58 -1.16
C VAL A 35 2.82 19.93 -1.36
N THR A 36 3.95 20.17 -0.69
CA THR A 36 4.70 21.42 -0.84
C THR A 36 5.18 21.63 -2.28
N PHE A 37 5.83 20.62 -2.87
CA PHE A 37 6.29 20.70 -4.25
C PHE A 37 5.14 20.91 -5.23
N ALA A 38 4.02 20.21 -5.06
CA ALA A 38 2.85 20.39 -5.91
C ALA A 38 2.27 21.81 -5.78
N ALA A 39 2.21 22.35 -4.57
CA ALA A 39 1.73 23.71 -4.31
C ALA A 39 2.64 24.77 -4.94
N LEU A 40 3.96 24.64 -4.80
CA LEU A 40 4.93 25.54 -5.41
C LEU A 40 4.85 25.58 -6.95
N HIS A 41 4.39 24.49 -7.57
CA HIS A 41 4.19 24.41 -9.02
C HIS A 41 2.74 24.67 -9.46
N ASN A 42 1.90 25.22 -8.56
CA ASN A 42 0.47 25.51 -8.83
C ASN A 42 -0.31 24.28 -9.35
N ASN A 43 0.09 23.08 -8.96
CA ASN A 43 -0.55 21.82 -9.36
C ASN A 43 -1.59 21.40 -8.30
N ILE A 44 -2.83 21.86 -8.45
CA ILE A 44 -3.93 21.54 -7.53
C ILE A 44 -4.19 20.03 -7.44
N TYR A 45 -4.17 19.33 -8.57
CA TYR A 45 -4.31 17.87 -8.58
C TYR A 45 -3.16 17.20 -7.83
N GLY A 46 -1.93 17.68 -8.03
CA GLY A 46 -0.78 17.19 -7.28
C GLY A 46 -0.95 17.37 -5.77
N VAL A 47 -1.42 18.53 -5.32
CA VAL A 47 -1.69 18.79 -3.90
C VAL A 47 -2.71 17.82 -3.32
N VAL A 48 -3.90 17.70 -3.96
CA VAL A 48 -4.97 16.84 -3.45
C VAL A 48 -4.59 15.36 -3.50
N CYS A 49 -4.02 14.90 -4.62
CA CYS A 49 -3.65 13.50 -4.78
C CYS A 49 -2.49 13.10 -3.84
N SER A 50 -1.50 13.97 -3.65
CA SER A 50 -0.41 13.73 -2.68
C SER A 50 -0.91 13.72 -1.24
N ALA A 51 -1.90 14.56 -0.91
CA ALA A 51 -2.54 14.53 0.41
C ALA A 51 -3.27 13.20 0.65
N ILE A 52 -4.01 12.69 -0.34
CA ILE A 52 -4.68 11.39 -0.27
C ILE A 52 -3.65 10.27 -0.10
N TYR A 53 -2.60 10.25 -0.92
CA TYR A 53 -1.53 9.24 -0.84
C TYR A 53 -0.84 9.26 0.52
N GLY A 54 -0.39 10.42 0.97
CA GLY A 54 0.30 10.56 2.26
C GLY A 54 -0.58 10.15 3.43
N PHE A 55 -1.88 10.48 3.40
CA PHE A 55 -2.83 10.00 4.40
C PHE A 55 -2.98 8.48 4.38
N CYS A 56 -3.12 7.85 3.21
CA CYS A 56 -3.20 6.40 3.09
C CYS A 56 -1.93 5.71 3.60
N MET A 57 -0.77 6.28 3.31
CA MET A 57 0.52 5.79 3.78
C MET A 57 0.65 5.86 5.30
N ILE A 58 0.34 7.02 5.90
CA ILE A 58 0.35 7.21 7.35
C ILE A 58 -0.68 6.27 8.02
N ALA A 59 -1.87 6.14 7.46
CA ALA A 59 -2.91 5.27 7.99
C ALA A 59 -2.47 3.80 8.01
N LEU A 60 -1.91 3.28 6.91
CA LEU A 60 -1.40 1.90 6.85
C LEU A 60 -0.36 1.66 7.92
N TYR A 61 0.68 2.48 7.96
CA TYR A 61 1.80 2.28 8.88
C TYR A 61 1.40 2.45 10.34
N SER A 62 0.51 3.42 10.66
CA SER A 62 0.00 3.61 12.01
C SER A 62 -0.88 2.44 12.46
N VAL A 63 -1.80 2.00 11.62
CA VAL A 63 -2.68 0.85 11.90
C VAL A 63 -1.86 -0.41 12.12
N SER A 64 -0.89 -0.67 11.26
CA SER A 64 -0.03 -1.84 11.37
C SER A 64 0.86 -1.82 12.62
N SER A 65 1.45 -0.67 12.95
CA SER A 65 2.22 -0.50 14.18
C SER A 65 1.37 -0.76 15.42
N VAL A 66 0.14 -0.24 15.45
CA VAL A 66 -0.80 -0.51 16.55
C VAL A 66 -1.17 -1.99 16.60
N TYR A 67 -1.49 -2.61 15.45
CA TYR A 67 -1.80 -4.04 15.39
C TYR A 67 -0.69 -4.90 16.01
N HIS A 68 0.56 -4.68 15.61
CA HIS A 68 1.69 -5.45 16.12
C HIS A 68 2.02 -5.12 17.58
N GLY A 69 1.84 -3.88 18.03
CA GLY A 69 2.06 -3.45 19.41
C GLY A 69 1.02 -3.94 20.42
N LEU A 70 -0.17 -4.37 19.97
CA LEU A 70 -1.23 -4.84 20.86
C LEU A 70 -0.94 -6.24 21.41
N LYS A 71 -1.33 -6.46 22.68
CA LYS A 71 -1.39 -7.80 23.27
C LYS A 71 -2.48 -8.66 22.62
N PRO A 72 -2.31 -10.00 22.56
CA PRO A 72 -3.33 -10.90 22.05
C PRO A 72 -4.69 -10.67 22.73
N GLY A 73 -5.74 -10.50 21.91
CA GLY A 73 -7.08 -10.22 22.38
C GLY A 73 -8.02 -9.81 21.25
N MET A 74 -9.25 -9.44 21.58
CA MET A 74 -10.24 -9.01 20.59
C MET A 74 -9.78 -7.77 19.82
N GLY A 75 -9.18 -6.79 20.50
CA GLY A 75 -8.65 -5.58 19.86
C GLY A 75 -7.61 -5.89 18.78
N LYS A 76 -6.66 -6.81 19.07
CA LYS A 76 -5.66 -7.25 18.09
C LYS A 76 -6.30 -7.96 16.88
N LYS A 77 -7.35 -8.76 17.11
CA LYS A 77 -8.10 -9.43 16.03
C LYS A 77 -8.84 -8.43 15.12
N VAL A 78 -9.39 -7.36 15.69
CA VAL A 78 -10.04 -6.28 14.92
C VAL A 78 -8.97 -5.51 14.13
N MET A 79 -7.89 -5.10 14.80
CA MET A 79 -6.81 -4.38 14.16
C MET A 79 -6.15 -5.17 13.04
N GLN A 80 -6.06 -6.50 13.14
CA GLN A 80 -5.58 -7.36 12.06
C GLN A 80 -6.39 -7.19 10.76
N VAL A 81 -7.71 -7.10 10.86
CA VAL A 81 -8.56 -6.91 9.69
C VAL A 81 -8.35 -5.52 9.09
N ILE A 82 -8.31 -4.50 9.95
CA ILE A 82 -8.11 -3.12 9.51
C ILE A 82 -6.73 -2.99 8.84
N ASP A 83 -5.69 -3.57 9.44
CA ASP A 83 -4.32 -3.60 8.89
C ASP A 83 -4.29 -4.17 7.46
N HIS A 84 -4.93 -5.30 7.24
CA HIS A 84 -5.02 -5.89 5.90
C HIS A 84 -5.83 -5.02 4.92
N CYS A 85 -6.88 -4.35 5.39
CA CYS A 85 -7.68 -3.46 4.54
C CYS A 85 -6.91 -2.20 4.13
N THR A 86 -6.02 -1.67 4.99
CA THR A 86 -5.26 -0.45 4.69
C THR A 86 -4.27 -0.63 3.53
N ILE A 87 -3.89 -1.86 3.19
CA ILE A 87 -3.04 -2.15 2.04
C ILE A 87 -3.75 -1.73 0.73
N TYR A 88 -5.05 -2.02 0.58
CA TYR A 88 -5.81 -1.59 -0.60
C TYR A 88 -5.83 -0.07 -0.73
N PHE A 89 -5.99 0.63 0.38
CA PHE A 89 -6.00 2.10 0.39
C PHE A 89 -4.64 2.69 0.03
N LEU A 90 -3.52 2.07 0.44
CA LEU A 90 -2.19 2.50 0.02
C LEU A 90 -2.02 2.35 -1.50
N ILE A 91 -2.45 1.23 -2.08
CA ILE A 91 -2.39 1.02 -3.53
C ILE A 91 -3.21 2.08 -4.25
N CYS A 92 -4.46 2.32 -3.82
CA CYS A 92 -5.32 3.36 -4.40
C CYS A 92 -4.72 4.76 -4.25
N GLY A 93 -4.15 5.08 -3.09
CA GLY A 93 -3.47 6.35 -2.85
C GLY A 93 -2.34 6.58 -3.84
N THR A 94 -1.49 5.56 -4.06
CA THR A 94 -0.41 5.59 -5.05
C THR A 94 -0.96 5.82 -6.46
N TYR A 95 -1.97 5.03 -6.86
CA TYR A 95 -2.61 5.20 -8.18
C TYR A 95 -3.31 6.54 -8.33
N THR A 96 -3.84 7.13 -7.26
CA THR A 96 -4.45 8.46 -7.30
C THR A 96 -3.44 9.52 -7.76
N VAL A 97 -2.22 9.49 -7.22
CA VAL A 97 -1.15 10.41 -7.66
C VAL A 97 -0.76 10.12 -9.10
N ILE A 98 -0.46 8.87 -9.44
CA ILE A 98 0.01 8.49 -10.78
C ILE A 98 -1.07 8.77 -11.83
N ALA A 99 -2.30 8.33 -11.59
CA ALA A 99 -3.38 8.44 -12.55
C ALA A 99 -3.85 9.89 -12.76
N LEU A 100 -4.07 10.65 -11.69
CA LEU A 100 -4.68 11.97 -11.78
C LEU A 100 -3.67 13.11 -11.92
N SER A 101 -2.46 12.96 -11.35
CA SER A 101 -1.44 14.01 -11.45
C SER A 101 -0.49 13.83 -12.64
N ALA A 102 -0.16 12.59 -13.02
CA ALA A 102 0.78 12.32 -14.10
C ALA A 102 0.10 11.87 -15.40
N ILE A 103 -0.76 10.85 -15.37
CA ILE A 103 -1.37 10.29 -16.59
C ILE A 103 -2.49 11.17 -17.15
N ARG A 104 -3.37 11.68 -16.29
CA ARG A 104 -4.53 12.47 -16.70
C ARG A 104 -4.20 13.71 -17.57
N PRO A 105 -3.13 14.47 -17.32
CA PRO A 105 -2.79 15.62 -18.18
C PRO A 105 -2.53 15.24 -19.64
N VAL A 106 -1.99 14.04 -19.88
CA VAL A 106 -1.68 13.52 -21.22
C VAL A 106 -2.80 12.65 -21.77
N TYR A 107 -3.39 11.82 -20.91
CA TYR A 107 -4.45 10.85 -21.22
C TYR A 107 -5.63 10.99 -20.25
N PRO A 108 -6.50 12.02 -20.41
CA PRO A 108 -7.54 12.33 -19.40
C PRO A 108 -8.48 11.17 -19.08
N LYS A 109 -8.98 10.49 -20.11
CA LYS A 109 -9.90 9.35 -19.93
C LYS A 109 -9.24 8.19 -19.18
N LEU A 110 -8.00 7.88 -19.51
CA LEU A 110 -7.25 6.80 -18.87
C LEU A 110 -6.96 7.12 -17.40
N GLY A 111 -6.52 8.35 -17.10
CA GLY A 111 -6.25 8.76 -15.72
C GLY A 111 -7.47 8.62 -14.81
N TRP A 112 -8.63 9.10 -15.25
CA TRP A 112 -9.87 8.94 -14.50
C TRP A 112 -10.31 7.49 -14.40
N TRP A 113 -10.22 6.72 -15.49
CA TRP A 113 -10.61 5.32 -15.50
C TRP A 113 -9.77 4.50 -14.52
N LEU A 114 -8.44 4.65 -14.54
CA LEU A 114 -7.54 3.98 -13.60
C LEU A 114 -7.88 4.33 -12.15
N SER A 115 -8.06 5.61 -11.85
CA SER A 115 -8.37 6.05 -10.49
C SER A 115 -9.69 5.45 -9.98
N VAL A 116 -10.76 5.51 -10.78
CA VAL A 116 -12.06 4.95 -10.42
C VAL A 116 -12.00 3.44 -10.29
N PHE A 117 -11.31 2.75 -11.20
CA PHE A 117 -11.13 1.30 -11.16
C PHE A 117 -10.43 0.86 -9.87
N GLU A 118 -9.30 1.48 -9.51
CA GLU A 118 -8.54 1.14 -8.30
C GLU A 118 -9.37 1.35 -7.02
N TRP A 119 -10.06 2.49 -6.90
CA TRP A 119 -10.91 2.75 -5.75
C TRP A 119 -12.11 1.79 -5.66
N ALA A 120 -12.74 1.46 -6.78
CA ALA A 120 -13.82 0.47 -6.82
C ALA A 120 -13.32 -0.91 -6.38
N MET A 121 -12.17 -1.35 -6.89
CA MET A 121 -11.55 -2.61 -6.49
C MET A 121 -11.18 -2.63 -5.00
N ALA A 122 -10.64 -1.52 -4.46
CA ALA A 122 -10.34 -1.40 -3.05
C ALA A 122 -11.58 -1.54 -2.16
N VAL A 123 -12.69 -0.92 -2.53
CA VAL A 123 -13.95 -1.04 -1.79
C VAL A 123 -14.42 -2.49 -1.77
N VAL A 124 -14.48 -3.16 -2.93
CA VAL A 124 -14.89 -4.56 -3.03
C VAL A 124 -13.97 -5.46 -2.22
N ALA A 125 -12.66 -5.33 -2.39
CA ALA A 125 -11.68 -6.14 -1.70
C ALA A 125 -11.71 -5.92 -0.17
N THR A 126 -11.92 -4.67 0.27
CA THR A 126 -12.06 -4.33 1.69
C THR A 126 -13.30 -4.97 2.30
N VAL A 127 -14.45 -4.91 1.63
CA VAL A 127 -15.69 -5.53 2.09
C VAL A 127 -15.51 -7.04 2.25
N LEU A 128 -14.96 -7.72 1.25
CA LEU A 128 -14.72 -9.16 1.31
C LEU A 128 -13.74 -9.54 2.43
N THR A 129 -12.64 -8.80 2.57
CA THR A 129 -11.65 -9.00 3.64
C THR A 129 -12.27 -8.77 5.02
N ALA A 130 -13.14 -7.76 5.17
CA ALA A 130 -13.82 -7.46 6.43
C ALA A 130 -14.84 -8.54 6.81
N ILE A 131 -15.52 -9.17 5.84
CA ILE A 131 -16.46 -10.27 6.07
C ILE A 131 -15.72 -11.48 6.63
N ASP A 132 -14.68 -11.96 5.94
CA ASP A 132 -13.85 -13.08 6.41
C ASP A 132 -12.43 -13.03 5.84
N LEU A 133 -11.52 -12.48 6.65
CA LEU A 133 -10.09 -12.38 6.31
C LEU A 133 -9.45 -13.73 5.95
N ARG A 134 -9.91 -14.82 6.58
CA ARG A 134 -9.33 -16.15 6.37
C ARG A 134 -9.84 -16.81 5.09
N ALA A 135 -11.16 -16.72 4.85
CA ALA A 135 -11.79 -17.27 3.65
C ALA A 135 -11.29 -16.56 2.39
N TYR A 136 -11.17 -15.23 2.44
CA TYR A 136 -10.77 -14.42 1.29
C TYR A 136 -9.27 -14.14 1.18
N ARG A 137 -8.43 -14.80 1.99
CA ARG A 137 -6.97 -14.53 2.03
C ARG A 137 -6.28 -14.67 0.67
N VAL A 138 -6.60 -15.70 -0.10
CA VAL A 138 -6.01 -15.91 -1.44
C VAL A 138 -6.51 -14.84 -2.41
N LEU A 139 -7.81 -14.54 -2.37
CA LEU A 139 -8.39 -13.47 -3.17
C LEU A 139 -7.78 -12.12 -2.84
N SER A 140 -7.58 -11.82 -1.55
CA SER A 140 -6.90 -10.60 -1.10
C SER A 140 -5.51 -10.46 -1.71
N MET A 141 -4.72 -11.55 -1.71
CA MET A 141 -3.38 -11.56 -2.31
C MET A 141 -3.43 -11.33 -3.84
N ILE A 142 -4.39 -11.93 -4.51
CA ILE A 142 -4.62 -11.71 -5.96
C ILE A 142 -5.00 -10.25 -6.21
N CYS A 143 -5.87 -9.65 -5.37
CA CYS A 143 -6.25 -8.25 -5.48
C CYS A 143 -5.04 -7.31 -5.25
N TYR A 144 -4.22 -7.53 -4.22
CA TYR A 144 -3.03 -6.72 -3.98
C TYR A 144 -2.09 -6.71 -5.18
N ILE A 145 -1.79 -7.91 -5.72
CA ILE A 145 -0.88 -8.03 -6.86
C ILE A 145 -1.54 -7.49 -8.12
N GLY A 146 -2.79 -7.85 -8.38
CA GLY A 146 -3.51 -7.43 -9.59
C GLY A 146 -3.70 -5.91 -9.67
N MET A 147 -4.10 -5.28 -8.58
CA MET A 147 -4.19 -3.82 -8.49
C MET A 147 -2.81 -3.18 -8.64
N GLY A 148 -1.79 -3.66 -7.91
CA GLY A 148 -0.45 -3.10 -7.99
C GLY A 148 0.16 -3.16 -9.40
N TRP A 149 -0.15 -4.19 -10.18
CA TRP A 149 0.37 -4.38 -11.54
C TRP A 149 -0.56 -3.89 -12.65
N ALA A 150 -1.72 -3.30 -12.33
CA ALA A 150 -2.67 -2.82 -13.35
C ALA A 150 -2.03 -1.82 -14.33
N ILE A 151 -1.05 -1.04 -13.89
CA ILE A 151 -0.33 -0.06 -14.71
C ILE A 151 0.45 -0.71 -15.88
N ILE A 152 0.82 -1.99 -15.79
CA ILE A 152 1.62 -2.65 -16.83
C ILE A 152 0.84 -2.76 -18.15
N PHE A 153 -0.49 -2.85 -18.10
CA PHE A 153 -1.34 -2.86 -19.28
C PHE A 153 -1.31 -1.51 -20.02
N PHE A 154 -0.85 -0.46 -19.36
CA PHE A 154 -0.73 0.90 -19.85
C PHE A 154 0.71 1.42 -19.76
N ALA A 155 1.69 0.50 -19.81
CA ALA A 155 3.12 0.82 -19.62
C ALA A 155 3.62 1.91 -20.60
N LYS A 156 3.14 1.90 -21.85
CA LYS A 156 3.50 2.93 -22.85
C LYS A 156 3.02 4.31 -22.41
N GLN A 157 1.76 4.42 -21.99
CA GLN A 157 1.16 5.68 -21.54
C GLN A 157 1.79 6.15 -20.22
N ALA A 158 2.06 5.22 -19.31
CA ALA A 158 2.74 5.52 -18.06
C ALA A 158 4.16 6.03 -18.30
N LEU A 159 4.94 5.40 -19.20
CA LEU A 159 6.29 5.84 -19.56
C LEU A 159 6.28 7.25 -20.16
N GLN A 160 5.28 7.57 -21.00
CA GLN A 160 5.15 8.90 -21.60
C GLN A 160 4.76 9.97 -20.58
N ALA A 161 3.96 9.62 -19.58
CA ALA A 161 3.49 10.54 -18.55
C ALA A 161 4.51 10.77 -17.41
N LEU A 162 5.22 9.71 -16.99
CA LEU A 162 6.13 9.72 -15.84
C LEU A 162 7.59 9.97 -16.19
N THR A 163 7.94 9.99 -17.46
CA THR A 163 9.34 9.89 -17.96
C THR A 163 9.99 8.55 -17.55
N PHE A 164 11.15 8.24 -18.14
CA PHE A 164 11.83 6.96 -17.87
C PHE A 164 12.24 6.77 -16.39
N PRO A 165 12.84 7.76 -15.71
CA PRO A 165 13.21 7.58 -14.30
C PRO A 165 12.00 7.34 -13.39
N GLY A 166 10.92 8.10 -13.56
CA GLY A 166 9.70 7.93 -12.74
C GLY A 166 9.04 6.57 -13.00
N PHE A 167 8.97 6.13 -14.26
CA PHE A 167 8.45 4.81 -14.60
C PHE A 167 9.32 3.68 -14.03
N LEU A 168 10.66 3.85 -14.05
CA LEU A 168 11.58 2.87 -13.47
C LEU A 168 11.40 2.74 -11.95
N LEU A 169 11.27 3.87 -11.22
CA LEU A 169 11.02 3.85 -9.79
C LEU A 169 9.70 3.15 -9.46
N LEU A 170 8.63 3.46 -10.20
CA LEU A 170 7.34 2.79 -10.06
C LEU A 170 7.45 1.27 -10.26
N LEU A 171 8.20 0.84 -11.29
CA LEU A 171 8.41 -0.58 -11.58
C LEU A 171 9.21 -1.27 -10.47
N LEU A 172 10.28 -0.65 -9.98
CA LEU A 172 11.10 -1.17 -8.88
C LEU A 172 10.29 -1.26 -7.57
N GLY A 173 9.43 -0.27 -7.30
CA GLY A 173 8.49 -0.30 -6.18
C GLY A 173 7.52 -1.49 -6.27
N GLY A 174 6.91 -1.70 -7.44
CA GLY A 174 6.04 -2.85 -7.69
C GLY A 174 6.76 -4.19 -7.54
N ILE A 175 8.01 -4.28 -7.98
CA ILE A 175 8.87 -5.47 -7.78
C ILE A 175 9.13 -5.68 -6.28
N ALA A 176 9.49 -4.64 -5.53
CA ALA A 176 9.74 -4.73 -4.10
C ALA A 176 8.50 -5.25 -3.34
N TYR A 177 7.31 -4.70 -3.58
CA TYR A 177 6.06 -5.19 -3.00
C TYR A 177 5.78 -6.65 -3.36
N THR A 178 6.03 -7.04 -4.62
CA THR A 178 5.79 -8.41 -5.09
C THR A 178 6.74 -9.39 -4.43
N VAL A 179 8.04 -9.08 -4.39
CA VAL A 179 9.06 -9.90 -3.72
C VAL A 179 8.71 -10.08 -2.24
N GLY A 180 8.38 -8.98 -1.55
CA GLY A 180 7.95 -9.03 -0.15
C GLY A 180 6.73 -9.95 0.05
N SER A 181 5.70 -9.81 -0.79
CA SER A 181 4.47 -10.62 -0.71
C SER A 181 4.73 -12.10 -0.98
N VAL A 182 5.58 -12.43 -1.95
CA VAL A 182 5.99 -13.81 -2.26
C VAL A 182 6.77 -14.42 -1.10
N LEU A 183 7.76 -13.68 -0.57
CA LEU A 183 8.55 -14.14 0.59
C LEU A 183 7.66 -14.37 1.82
N TYR A 184 6.71 -13.48 2.09
CA TYR A 184 5.71 -13.65 3.14
C TYR A 184 4.87 -14.92 2.93
N GLY A 185 4.37 -15.13 1.71
CA GLY A 185 3.57 -16.30 1.36
C GLY A 185 4.34 -17.63 1.54
N LEU A 186 5.55 -17.70 1.01
CA LEU A 186 6.43 -18.86 1.09
C LEU A 186 6.98 -19.09 2.52
N GLY A 187 7.30 -18.00 3.21
CA GLY A 187 7.91 -18.02 4.52
C GLY A 187 6.95 -18.14 5.70
N LYS A 188 5.68 -18.35 5.47
CA LYS A 188 4.60 -18.32 6.47
C LYS A 188 4.82 -19.17 7.73
N ARG A 189 5.66 -20.21 7.64
CA ARG A 189 6.05 -21.08 8.76
C ARG A 189 7.45 -20.76 9.29
N ARG A 190 8.13 -19.76 8.75
CA ARG A 190 9.50 -19.37 9.14
C ARG A 190 9.45 -18.08 9.94
N LYS A 191 10.24 -18.02 10.99
CA LYS A 191 10.41 -16.80 11.80
C LYS A 191 10.93 -15.65 10.95
N TRP A 192 10.57 -14.43 11.31
CA TRP A 192 11.03 -13.16 10.72
C TRP A 192 10.54 -12.87 9.30
N MET A 193 9.85 -13.80 8.63
CA MET A 193 9.43 -13.57 7.24
C MET A 193 8.37 -12.47 7.10
N HIS A 194 7.57 -12.24 8.14
CA HIS A 194 6.66 -11.11 8.17
C HIS A 194 7.41 -9.78 8.35
N SER A 195 8.44 -9.76 9.18
CA SER A 195 9.30 -8.57 9.33
C SER A 195 10.07 -8.25 8.04
N VAL A 196 10.52 -9.27 7.32
CA VAL A 196 11.13 -9.10 5.98
C VAL A 196 10.12 -8.50 5.01
N PHE A 197 8.88 -8.97 5.02
CA PHE A 197 7.80 -8.39 4.22
C PHE A 197 7.62 -6.89 4.53
N HIS A 198 7.59 -6.48 5.80
CA HIS A 198 7.51 -5.07 6.20
C HIS A 198 8.63 -4.22 5.60
N ILE A 199 9.88 -4.70 5.63
CA ILE A 199 11.03 -4.00 5.03
C ILE A 199 10.82 -3.82 3.51
N PHE A 200 10.30 -4.83 2.82
CA PHE A 200 9.99 -4.70 1.40
C PHE A 200 8.81 -3.75 1.12
N VAL A 201 7.85 -3.67 2.04
CA VAL A 201 6.75 -2.70 1.94
C VAL A 201 7.28 -1.27 2.11
N ASP A 202 8.15 -1.03 3.11
CA ASP A 202 8.81 0.26 3.30
C ASP A 202 9.66 0.64 2.09
N LEU A 203 10.44 -0.29 1.55
CA LEU A 203 11.25 -0.07 0.35
C LEU A 203 10.37 0.27 -0.87
N GLY A 204 9.28 -0.46 -1.07
CA GLY A 204 8.36 -0.21 -2.17
C GLY A 204 7.67 1.16 -2.08
N ALA A 205 7.39 1.63 -0.86
CA ALA A 205 6.80 2.94 -0.64
C ALA A 205 7.83 4.09 -0.75
N LEU A 206 9.12 3.81 -0.56
CA LEU A 206 10.20 4.79 -0.74
C LEU A 206 10.49 5.04 -2.22
N LEU A 207 10.33 4.04 -3.08
CA LEU A 207 10.59 4.08 -4.52
C LEU A 207 9.45 4.71 -5.31
#